data_cfd56c7621acdeb525dca36c8435b548
#
_entry.id   cfd56c7621acdeb525dca36c8435b548
#
_cell.length_a   1.000
_cell.length_b   1.000
_cell.length_c   1.000
_cell.angle_alpha   90.00
_cell.angle_beta   90.00
_cell.angle_gamma   90.00
#
_symmetry.space_group_name_H-M   'P 1'
#
loop_
_entity.id
_entity.type
_entity.pdbx_description
1 polymer ?
#
loop_
_entity_poly.entity_id
_entity_poly.type
_entity_poly.pdbx_seq_one_letter_code
_entity_poly.pdbx_strand_id
1 'polypeptide(L)'
;MEEDLPFSLVSALADESITKVAHNANFERVCLTRYVKEYAKRNTLGDALKKKLTEDGFLPPEQWKDTMIMAAENGYPSSLGQLGPALGIEEDKVKLATGKRLIQYFCKPCKPTKANGGRWKNLPEHDPEKWNTFIEYNRRDVESEQTIYNKLNSLIPVSDQEWENWHRDQRINDRGIHVDTQIIKNVQSYSLEHGMELMDEARYITGLENPQSVAQLKKWILDQEGHEIESLNKEAVKDLLKGTLKPETRRALEIRQELGKTSVKKYDAFQRACGDGDRIRGTFQFFGGRTGRWAGRLIQPQNFPRPSFDEVDEPRTLVKEGNFELLELIYPSMNDVFATILRTVITPPEGKSFIVADYSAIEARVIAWLTRTTWRQEVFKNGGDIYCASASQMFGVPVEKHGINGHLRQKGKIAELALGYGGGTAALEAFGASKMGLSPEQQHEIVIKWRRASPKIYDFWYKLERAFKDAITDGKVTTLDRNMKVFKNNGNVYIQLPNGRIIGYVTPRIKDGQVSFLGLNQTTRKWEWTNTWGGKLTENVVQAIARDCLCETLKGCDEIGAKTIMHVHDEVICEVPTEEKETKFKQLLDVMAKPIDWAPDLVLVGDGFISDYYKKD
;
A
#
# COMPACT_ATOMS: atom_id res chain seq x y z
N MET A 1 -12.06 -28.39 24.47
CA MET A 1 -11.04 -27.64 25.23
C MET A 1 -11.72 -26.43 25.83
N GLU A 2 -12.04 -26.53 27.10
CA GLU A 2 -12.64 -25.45 27.90
C GLU A 2 -11.68 -24.94 28.99
N GLU A 3 -10.41 -25.33 28.90
CA GLU A 3 -9.39 -24.88 29.83
C GLU A 3 -8.78 -23.55 29.37
N ASP A 4 -8.85 -22.57 30.28
CA ASP A 4 -8.15 -21.30 30.10
C ASP A 4 -6.64 -21.50 30.17
N LEU A 5 -5.89 -20.63 29.48
CA LEU A 5 -4.45 -20.57 29.65
C LEU A 5 -4.12 -20.29 31.13
N PRO A 6 -3.02 -20.87 31.66
CA PRO A 6 -2.57 -20.54 33.00
C PRO A 6 -2.42 -19.02 33.19
N PHE A 7 -2.84 -18.52 34.35
CA PHE A 7 -2.78 -17.09 34.67
C PHE A 7 -1.38 -16.50 34.47
N SER A 8 -0.33 -17.26 34.79
CA SER A 8 1.06 -16.86 34.57
C SER A 8 1.37 -16.50 33.11
N LEU A 9 0.83 -17.27 32.16
CA LEU A 9 0.99 -16.97 30.73
C LEU A 9 0.16 -15.74 30.31
N VAL A 10 -1.08 -15.64 30.78
CA VAL A 10 -1.93 -14.46 30.47
C VAL A 10 -1.31 -13.20 31.06
N SER A 11 -0.78 -13.26 32.27
CA SER A 11 -0.05 -12.17 32.91
C SER A 11 1.21 -11.78 32.11
N ALA A 12 1.98 -12.76 31.67
CA ALA A 12 3.18 -12.52 30.85
C ALA A 12 2.87 -11.86 29.50
N LEU A 13 1.73 -12.19 28.87
CA LEU A 13 1.28 -11.53 27.64
C LEU A 13 1.04 -10.03 27.85
N ALA A 14 0.56 -9.63 29.03
CA ALA A 14 0.29 -8.25 29.40
C ALA A 14 1.45 -7.58 30.18
N ASP A 15 2.57 -8.27 30.37
CA ASP A 15 3.73 -7.73 31.09
C ASP A 15 4.65 -6.97 30.15
N GLU A 16 4.88 -5.70 30.44
CA GLU A 16 5.68 -4.77 29.62
C GLU A 16 7.19 -5.10 29.65
N SER A 17 7.65 -5.78 30.70
CA SER A 17 9.05 -6.21 30.82
C SER A 17 9.40 -7.42 29.95
N ILE A 18 8.40 -8.15 29.44
CA ILE A 18 8.56 -9.35 28.62
C ILE A 18 8.39 -9.00 27.14
N THR A 19 9.46 -9.09 26.36
CA THR A 19 9.39 -8.95 24.92
C THR A 19 8.79 -10.20 24.28
N LYS A 20 7.75 -10.02 23.47
CA LYS A 20 7.13 -11.06 22.65
C LYS A 20 7.68 -10.96 21.24
N VAL A 21 8.00 -12.11 20.63
CA VAL A 21 8.50 -12.17 19.26
C VAL A 21 7.58 -13.06 18.45
N ALA A 22 7.17 -12.59 17.26
CA ALA A 22 6.38 -13.38 16.36
C ALA A 22 6.66 -12.99 14.89
N HIS A 23 6.28 -13.87 13.95
CA HIS A 23 6.34 -13.56 12.52
C HIS A 23 5.01 -13.03 12.03
N ASN A 24 4.95 -11.77 11.61
CA ASN A 24 3.72 -11.01 11.41
C ASN A 24 2.99 -10.80 12.76
N ALA A 25 3.73 -10.32 13.73
CA ALA A 25 3.34 -10.18 15.14
C ALA A 25 2.01 -9.43 15.36
N ASN A 26 1.56 -8.62 14.38
CA ASN A 26 0.25 -8.01 14.42
C ASN A 26 -0.88 -9.05 14.56
N PHE A 27 -0.75 -10.20 13.88
CA PHE A 27 -1.77 -11.25 13.95
C PHE A 27 -1.86 -11.84 15.36
N GLU A 28 -0.72 -12.26 15.93
CA GLU A 28 -0.67 -12.82 17.28
C GLU A 28 -1.14 -11.80 18.32
N ARG A 29 -0.67 -10.56 18.22
CA ARG A 29 -1.02 -9.47 19.13
C ARG A 29 -2.54 -9.22 19.15
N VAL A 30 -3.18 -9.14 17.99
CA VAL A 30 -4.62 -8.90 17.87
C VAL A 30 -5.43 -10.11 18.40
N CYS A 31 -5.05 -11.34 18.04
CA CYS A 31 -5.71 -12.56 18.51
C CYS A 31 -5.58 -12.71 20.02
N LEU A 32 -4.38 -12.52 20.57
CA LEU A 32 -4.12 -12.61 22.01
C LEU A 32 -4.77 -11.47 22.78
N THR A 33 -4.88 -10.27 22.22
CA THR A 33 -5.69 -9.18 22.78
C THR A 33 -7.14 -9.63 22.99
N ARG A 34 -7.73 -10.27 21.97
CA ARG A 34 -9.11 -10.78 22.10
C ARG A 34 -9.21 -11.82 23.22
N TYR A 35 -8.27 -12.74 23.28
CA TYR A 35 -8.22 -13.73 24.33
C TYR A 35 -8.10 -13.08 25.73
N VAL A 36 -7.18 -12.14 25.93
CA VAL A 36 -7.00 -11.41 27.20
C VAL A 36 -8.28 -10.67 27.61
N LYS A 37 -8.97 -10.04 26.67
CA LYS A 37 -10.28 -9.38 26.93
C LYS A 37 -11.34 -10.36 27.39
N GLU A 38 -11.47 -11.51 26.76
CA GLU A 38 -12.44 -12.55 27.15
C GLU A 38 -12.06 -13.22 28.48
N TYR A 39 -10.77 -13.48 28.70
CA TYR A 39 -10.27 -13.96 29.99
C TYR A 39 -10.57 -12.97 31.13
N ALA A 40 -10.33 -11.68 30.89
CA ALA A 40 -10.56 -10.61 31.85
C ALA A 40 -12.05 -10.45 32.27
N LYS A 41 -13.00 -10.81 31.40
CA LYS A 41 -14.45 -10.81 31.75
C LYS A 41 -14.83 -11.91 32.72
N ARG A 42 -14.09 -13.02 32.74
CA ARG A 42 -14.41 -14.25 33.50
C ARG A 42 -13.62 -14.37 34.80
N ASN A 43 -12.64 -13.53 35.02
CA ASN A 43 -11.70 -13.65 36.14
C ASN A 43 -11.66 -12.38 36.99
N THR A 44 -11.48 -12.56 38.31
CA THR A 44 -11.44 -11.48 39.32
C THR A 44 -10.29 -10.48 39.09
N LEU A 45 -9.21 -10.88 38.43
CA LEU A 45 -8.08 -10.03 38.07
C LEU A 45 -8.28 -9.29 36.73
N GLY A 46 -9.47 -9.38 36.17
CA GLY A 46 -9.80 -8.84 34.85
C GLY A 46 -9.56 -7.34 34.70
N ASP A 47 -9.87 -6.56 35.74
CA ASP A 47 -9.67 -5.09 35.68
C ASP A 47 -8.18 -4.68 35.70
N ALA A 48 -7.32 -5.46 36.35
CA ALA A 48 -5.88 -5.23 36.31
C ALA A 48 -5.32 -5.53 34.91
N LEU A 49 -5.80 -6.57 34.23
CA LEU A 49 -5.41 -6.89 32.86
C LEU A 49 -5.92 -5.85 31.84
N LYS A 50 -7.17 -5.37 32.00
CA LYS A 50 -7.73 -4.32 31.13
C LYS A 50 -6.94 -3.02 31.19
N LYS A 51 -6.44 -2.63 32.37
CA LYS A 51 -5.62 -1.43 32.56
C LYS A 51 -4.27 -1.48 31.83
N LYS A 52 -3.83 -2.67 31.43
CA LYS A 52 -2.60 -2.87 30.67
C LYS A 52 -2.80 -2.83 29.13
N LEU A 53 -4.04 -2.64 28.67
CA LEU A 53 -4.32 -2.44 27.24
C LEU A 53 -4.17 -0.96 26.88
N THR A 54 -3.88 -0.70 25.61
CA THR A 54 -3.87 0.67 25.04
C THR A 54 -5.25 1.33 25.12
N GLU A 55 -5.36 2.63 24.86
CA GLU A 55 -6.63 3.35 24.77
C GLU A 55 -7.60 2.73 23.73
N ASP A 56 -7.07 2.19 22.64
CA ASP A 56 -7.82 1.48 21.59
C ASP A 56 -8.17 0.03 22.02
N GLY A 57 -7.71 -0.36 23.20
CA GLY A 57 -8.02 -1.65 23.82
C GLY A 57 -7.23 -2.82 23.27
N PHE A 58 -6.00 -2.64 22.86
CA PHE A 58 -5.09 -3.69 22.38
C PHE A 58 -3.89 -3.87 23.32
N LEU A 59 -3.24 -5.04 23.25
CA LEU A 59 -1.94 -5.23 23.90
C LEU A 59 -0.94 -4.22 23.33
N PRO A 60 -0.15 -3.52 24.19
CA PRO A 60 0.80 -2.50 23.74
C PRO A 60 1.78 -3.06 22.71
N PRO A 61 1.94 -2.42 21.54
CA PRO A 61 2.85 -2.91 20.51
C PRO A 61 4.32 -2.84 20.92
N GLU A 62 4.69 -2.00 21.89
CA GLU A 62 6.04 -1.82 22.40
C GLU A 62 6.66 -3.08 23.00
N GLN A 63 5.83 -4.02 23.41
CA GLN A 63 6.25 -5.32 23.94
C GLN A 63 6.57 -6.34 22.84
N TRP A 64 6.40 -5.98 21.57
CA TRP A 64 6.48 -6.93 20.46
C TRP A 64 7.64 -6.60 19.53
N LYS A 65 8.25 -7.65 18.99
CA LYS A 65 9.15 -7.61 17.84
C LYS A 65 8.63 -8.54 16.76
N ASP A 66 8.83 -8.16 15.51
CA ASP A 66 8.33 -8.89 14.34
C ASP A 66 9.48 -9.34 13.46
N THR A 67 9.66 -10.67 13.34
CA THR A 67 10.70 -11.23 12.48
C THR A 67 10.46 -10.93 11.00
N MET A 68 9.23 -10.64 10.59
CA MET A 68 8.92 -10.18 9.25
C MET A 68 9.56 -8.80 8.97
N ILE A 69 9.55 -7.89 9.95
CA ILE A 69 10.18 -6.57 9.84
C ILE A 69 11.70 -6.70 9.81
N MET A 70 12.27 -7.52 10.68
CA MET A 70 13.72 -7.80 10.69
C MET A 70 14.19 -8.35 9.34
N ALA A 71 13.41 -9.24 8.73
CA ALA A 71 13.70 -9.81 7.42
C ALA A 71 13.59 -8.75 6.31
N ALA A 72 12.51 -7.97 6.29
CA ALA A 72 12.22 -6.99 5.25
C ALA A 72 13.26 -5.87 5.21
N GLU A 73 13.71 -5.34 6.34
CA GLU A 73 14.76 -4.32 6.41
C GLU A 73 16.09 -4.84 5.86
N ASN A 74 16.40 -6.10 6.11
CA ASN A 74 17.58 -6.76 5.55
C ASN A 74 17.41 -7.20 4.08
N GLY A 75 16.27 -6.91 3.45
CA GLY A 75 15.99 -7.21 2.04
C GLY A 75 15.48 -8.61 1.74
N TYR A 76 15.19 -9.41 2.77
CA TYR A 76 14.65 -10.77 2.67
C TYR A 76 13.12 -10.79 2.45
N PRO A 77 12.53 -11.91 2.00
CA PRO A 77 11.10 -12.03 1.80
C PRO A 77 10.32 -12.00 3.12
N SER A 78 9.14 -11.37 3.10
CA SER A 78 8.29 -11.24 4.27
C SER A 78 7.45 -12.49 4.60
N SER A 79 7.33 -13.47 3.70
CA SER A 79 6.56 -14.68 4.00
C SER A 79 7.44 -15.74 4.65
N LEU A 80 6.97 -16.34 5.74
CA LEU A 80 7.70 -17.36 6.50
C LEU A 80 8.17 -18.52 5.61
N GLY A 81 7.31 -18.98 4.68
CA GLY A 81 7.63 -20.08 3.76
C GLY A 81 8.71 -19.76 2.71
N GLN A 82 8.94 -18.49 2.39
CA GLN A 82 10.03 -18.06 1.49
C GLN A 82 11.27 -17.65 2.29
N LEU A 83 11.08 -17.15 3.50
CA LEU A 83 12.16 -16.65 4.35
C LEU A 83 13.09 -17.75 4.80
N GLY A 84 12.57 -18.90 5.25
CA GLY A 84 13.38 -20.04 5.64
C GLY A 84 14.39 -20.47 4.57
N PRO A 85 13.96 -20.83 3.36
CA PRO A 85 14.86 -21.15 2.25
C PRO A 85 15.82 -20.00 1.89
N ALA A 86 15.36 -18.75 1.92
CA ALA A 86 16.21 -17.59 1.61
C ALA A 86 17.33 -17.38 2.64
N LEU A 87 17.12 -17.80 3.89
CA LEU A 87 18.12 -17.80 4.97
C LEU A 87 18.98 -19.08 5.01
N GLY A 88 18.76 -20.02 4.08
CA GLY A 88 19.46 -21.31 4.07
C GLY A 88 19.12 -22.21 5.26
N ILE A 89 17.86 -22.19 5.72
CA ILE A 89 17.37 -23.08 6.77
C ILE A 89 16.99 -24.43 6.13
N GLU A 90 17.37 -25.52 6.79
CA GLU A 90 17.10 -26.88 6.32
C GLU A 90 15.60 -27.15 6.11
N GLU A 91 15.24 -27.97 5.11
CA GLU A 91 13.86 -28.21 4.70
C GLU A 91 12.96 -28.78 5.82
N ASP A 92 13.51 -29.58 6.73
CA ASP A 92 12.77 -30.15 7.85
C ASP A 92 12.31 -29.12 8.89
N LYS A 93 12.92 -27.93 8.88
CA LYS A 93 12.59 -26.76 9.71
C LYS A 93 11.77 -25.70 8.97
N VAL A 94 11.37 -25.99 7.74
CA VAL A 94 10.53 -25.10 6.94
C VAL A 94 9.06 -25.44 7.15
N LYS A 95 8.20 -24.45 6.99
CA LYS A 95 6.75 -24.53 7.16
C LYS A 95 6.11 -25.68 6.37
N LEU A 96 5.29 -26.50 7.04
CA LEU A 96 4.56 -27.61 6.41
C LEU A 96 3.55 -27.10 5.36
N ALA A 97 3.61 -27.67 4.15
CA ALA A 97 2.71 -27.32 3.04
C ALA A 97 1.21 -27.57 3.34
N THR A 98 0.90 -28.48 4.26
CA THR A 98 -0.46 -28.84 4.69
C THR A 98 -1.10 -27.80 5.59
N GLY A 99 -0.30 -26.94 6.26
CA GLY A 99 -0.79 -26.00 7.27
C GLY A 99 -1.90 -25.06 6.78
N LYS A 100 -1.79 -24.54 5.56
CA LYS A 100 -2.82 -23.68 4.97
C LYS A 100 -4.19 -24.36 4.89
N ARG A 101 -4.24 -25.65 4.57
CA ARG A 101 -5.49 -26.44 4.52
C ARG A 101 -6.07 -26.67 5.91
N LEU A 102 -5.20 -26.90 6.92
CA LEU A 102 -5.59 -27.10 8.30
C LEU A 102 -6.13 -25.80 8.93
N ILE A 103 -5.49 -24.66 8.66
CA ILE A 103 -6.02 -23.34 9.04
C ILE A 103 -7.41 -23.11 8.44
N GLN A 104 -7.59 -23.42 7.15
CA GLN A 104 -8.89 -23.29 6.51
C GLN A 104 -9.93 -24.22 7.15
N TYR A 105 -9.54 -25.44 7.52
CA TYR A 105 -10.44 -26.43 8.08
C TYR A 105 -10.90 -26.08 9.49
N PHE A 106 -10.00 -25.68 10.39
CA PHE A 106 -10.32 -25.42 11.81
C PHE A 106 -10.63 -23.95 12.12
N CYS A 107 -10.05 -23.01 11.40
CA CYS A 107 -10.13 -21.58 11.75
C CYS A 107 -11.16 -20.80 10.92
N LYS A 108 -11.73 -21.41 9.85
CA LYS A 108 -12.78 -20.76 9.05
C LYS A 108 -14.11 -21.46 9.21
N PRO A 109 -15.24 -20.69 9.15
CA PRO A 109 -16.57 -21.30 9.07
C PRO A 109 -16.70 -22.23 7.85
N CYS A 110 -17.35 -23.35 8.01
CA CYS A 110 -17.70 -24.28 6.92
C CYS A 110 -19.20 -24.18 6.61
N LYS A 111 -19.58 -24.50 5.37
CA LYS A 111 -21.01 -24.59 5.02
C LYS A 111 -21.64 -25.79 5.70
N PRO A 112 -22.82 -25.64 6.36
CA PRO A 112 -23.60 -26.77 6.85
C PRO A 112 -24.01 -27.70 5.71
N THR A 113 -23.71 -28.98 5.85
CA THR A 113 -24.08 -30.04 4.90
C THR A 113 -24.51 -31.29 5.65
N LYS A 114 -25.24 -32.18 5.00
CA LYS A 114 -25.56 -33.50 5.59
C LYS A 114 -24.29 -34.27 5.96
N ALA A 115 -23.25 -34.20 5.14
CA ALA A 115 -21.99 -34.91 5.37
C ALA A 115 -21.21 -34.40 6.58
N ASN A 116 -21.34 -33.13 6.95
CA ASN A 116 -20.69 -32.59 8.14
C ASN A 116 -21.62 -32.46 9.37
N GLY A 117 -22.80 -33.12 9.33
CA GLY A 117 -23.76 -33.09 10.43
C GLY A 117 -24.41 -31.71 10.65
N GLY A 118 -24.50 -30.88 9.62
CA GLY A 118 -25.12 -29.55 9.72
C GLY A 118 -24.27 -28.50 10.42
N ARG A 119 -23.00 -28.79 10.76
CA ARG A 119 -22.14 -27.88 11.50
C ARG A 119 -21.58 -26.78 10.60
N TRP A 120 -21.38 -25.62 11.18
CA TRP A 120 -20.76 -24.47 10.55
C TRP A 120 -19.30 -24.23 10.98
N LYS A 121 -18.80 -25.06 11.93
CA LYS A 121 -17.42 -24.99 12.47
C LYS A 121 -16.88 -26.40 12.71
N ASN A 122 -15.63 -26.63 12.32
CA ASN A 122 -14.93 -27.86 12.66
C ASN A 122 -14.18 -27.66 14.00
N LEU A 123 -14.37 -28.62 14.91
CA LEU A 123 -13.71 -28.67 16.20
C LEU A 123 -12.73 -29.85 16.24
N PRO A 124 -11.79 -29.91 17.20
CA PRO A 124 -10.81 -30.99 17.32
C PRO A 124 -11.40 -32.40 17.30
N GLU A 125 -12.50 -32.59 18.01
CA GLU A 125 -13.23 -33.86 18.11
C GLU A 125 -13.85 -34.34 16.79
N HIS A 126 -14.06 -33.46 15.83
CA HIS A 126 -14.62 -33.83 14.52
C HIS A 126 -13.61 -34.49 13.58
N ASP A 127 -12.31 -34.28 13.82
CA ASP A 127 -11.21 -34.88 13.06
C ASP A 127 -9.91 -34.85 13.88
N PRO A 128 -9.75 -35.79 14.83
CA PRO A 128 -8.59 -35.81 15.72
C PRO A 128 -7.25 -35.98 15.01
N GLU A 129 -7.21 -36.69 13.88
CA GLU A 129 -5.98 -36.87 13.10
C GLU A 129 -5.52 -35.56 12.46
N LYS A 130 -6.44 -34.82 11.84
CA LYS A 130 -6.14 -33.48 11.32
C LYS A 130 -5.77 -32.52 12.44
N TRP A 131 -6.41 -32.64 13.61
CA TRP A 131 -6.08 -31.80 14.76
C TRP A 131 -4.67 -32.06 15.28
N ASN A 132 -4.26 -33.32 15.41
CA ASN A 132 -2.90 -33.67 15.78
C ASN A 132 -1.86 -33.17 14.75
N THR A 133 -2.20 -33.29 13.46
CA THR A 133 -1.35 -32.73 12.39
C THR A 133 -1.29 -31.20 12.51
N PHE A 134 -2.36 -30.53 12.94
CA PHE A 134 -2.39 -29.07 13.12
C PHE A 134 -1.55 -28.63 14.33
N ILE A 135 -1.55 -29.41 15.42
CA ILE A 135 -0.65 -29.18 16.57
C ILE A 135 0.81 -29.29 16.14
N GLU A 136 1.16 -30.34 15.41
CA GLU A 136 2.53 -30.53 14.91
C GLU A 136 2.94 -29.42 13.93
N TYR A 137 2.03 -28.99 13.06
CA TYR A 137 2.23 -27.83 12.20
C TYR A 137 2.56 -26.57 13.02
N ASN A 138 1.78 -26.26 14.06
CA ASN A 138 2.02 -25.11 14.92
C ASN A 138 3.37 -25.20 15.64
N ARG A 139 3.73 -26.38 16.16
CA ARG A 139 5.03 -26.60 16.80
C ARG A 139 6.18 -26.27 15.84
N ARG A 140 6.12 -26.78 14.61
CA ARG A 140 7.15 -26.53 13.60
C ARG A 140 7.21 -25.08 13.14
N ASP A 141 6.07 -24.40 13.08
CA ASP A 141 6.04 -22.96 12.79
C ASP A 141 6.83 -22.19 13.86
N VAL A 142 6.64 -22.50 15.15
CA VAL A 142 7.38 -21.88 16.27
C VAL A 142 8.88 -22.20 16.23
N GLU A 143 9.26 -23.48 16.01
CA GLU A 143 10.67 -23.90 15.90
C GLU A 143 11.37 -23.23 14.71
N SER A 144 10.68 -23.12 13.58
CA SER A 144 11.18 -22.43 12.40
C SER A 144 11.35 -20.93 12.67
N GLU A 145 10.41 -20.33 13.36
CA GLU A 145 10.46 -18.91 13.72
C GLU A 145 11.62 -18.62 14.69
N GLN A 146 11.86 -19.45 15.69
CA GLN A 146 13.01 -19.32 16.59
C GLN A 146 14.35 -19.41 15.81
N THR A 147 14.44 -20.33 14.86
CA THR A 147 15.61 -20.48 14.01
C THR A 147 15.82 -19.25 13.11
N ILE A 148 14.73 -18.73 12.53
CA ILE A 148 14.73 -17.50 11.73
C ILE A 148 15.16 -16.31 12.59
N TYR A 149 14.57 -16.13 13.77
CA TYR A 149 14.91 -15.06 14.69
C TYR A 149 16.40 -15.04 15.01
N ASN A 150 16.98 -16.20 15.36
CA ASN A 150 18.41 -16.31 15.66
C ASN A 150 19.29 -15.96 14.44
N LYS A 151 18.90 -16.37 13.23
CA LYS A 151 19.63 -16.01 12.01
C LYS A 151 19.51 -14.52 11.70
N LEU A 152 18.31 -13.93 11.83
CA LEU A 152 18.11 -12.50 11.59
C LEU A 152 18.86 -11.62 12.60
N ASN A 153 18.99 -12.07 13.86
CA ASN A 153 19.79 -11.38 14.87
C ASN A 153 21.30 -11.35 14.55
N SER A 154 21.79 -12.23 13.67
CA SER A 154 23.18 -12.19 13.18
C SER A 154 23.40 -11.21 12.02
N LEU A 155 22.33 -10.64 11.47
CA LEU A 155 22.37 -9.61 10.44
C LEU A 155 22.39 -8.21 11.08
N ILE A 156 22.11 -7.19 10.28
CA ILE A 156 22.01 -5.81 10.79
C ILE A 156 20.72 -5.68 11.61
N PRO A 157 20.81 -5.27 12.88
CA PRO A 157 19.63 -5.11 13.72
C PRO A 157 18.75 -3.95 13.24
N VAL A 158 17.45 -4.10 13.39
CA VAL A 158 16.48 -3.01 13.20
C VAL A 158 16.75 -1.94 14.26
N SER A 159 16.83 -0.68 13.85
CA SER A 159 17.09 0.44 14.77
C SER A 159 15.90 0.67 15.73
N ASP A 160 16.19 1.27 16.89
CA ASP A 160 15.14 1.62 17.85
C ASP A 160 14.12 2.58 17.24
N GLN A 161 14.57 3.56 16.44
CA GLN A 161 13.67 4.46 15.72
C GLN A 161 12.73 3.73 14.76
N GLU A 162 13.22 2.68 14.08
CA GLU A 162 12.38 1.92 13.17
C GLU A 162 11.39 1.00 13.92
N TRP A 163 11.77 0.51 15.09
CA TRP A 163 10.82 -0.14 16.00
C TRP A 163 9.73 0.83 16.49
N GLU A 164 10.08 2.05 16.87
CA GLU A 164 9.11 3.08 17.22
C GLU A 164 8.15 3.39 16.07
N ASN A 165 8.65 3.45 14.83
CA ASN A 165 7.81 3.63 13.64
C ASN A 165 6.85 2.46 13.45
N TRP A 166 7.32 1.23 13.67
CA TRP A 166 6.46 0.04 13.60
C TRP A 166 5.42 0.03 14.73
N HIS A 167 5.78 0.38 15.95
CA HIS A 167 4.82 0.50 17.06
C HIS A 167 3.74 1.54 16.76
N ARG A 168 4.12 2.68 16.19
CA ARG A 168 3.18 3.71 15.73
C ARG A 168 2.23 3.20 14.65
N ASP A 169 2.74 2.49 13.67
CA ASP A 169 1.94 1.82 12.64
C ASP A 169 0.92 0.86 13.26
N GLN A 170 1.33 0.08 14.25
CA GLN A 170 0.40 -0.82 14.96
C GLN A 170 -0.72 -0.05 15.66
N ARG A 171 -0.44 1.08 16.29
CA ARG A 171 -1.46 1.94 16.91
C ARG A 171 -2.41 2.55 15.88
N ILE A 172 -1.90 2.97 14.71
CA ILE A 172 -2.75 3.45 13.59
C ILE A 172 -3.68 2.34 13.13
N ASN A 173 -3.17 1.11 12.96
CA ASN A 173 -3.96 -0.05 12.58
C ASN A 173 -4.99 -0.45 13.64
N ASP A 174 -4.68 -0.33 14.92
CA ASP A 174 -5.58 -0.62 16.05
C ASP A 174 -6.74 0.38 16.13
N ARG A 175 -6.43 1.67 15.96
CA ARG A 175 -7.43 2.74 15.89
C ARG A 175 -8.38 2.53 14.74
N GLY A 176 -7.84 2.21 13.56
CA GLY A 176 -8.60 1.92 12.34
C GLY A 176 -9.30 3.14 11.75
N ILE A 177 -9.96 2.91 10.63
CA ILE A 177 -10.60 3.91 9.79
C ILE A 177 -12.12 3.82 10.01
N HIS A 178 -12.77 4.88 10.46
CA HIS A 178 -14.22 4.93 10.59
C HIS A 178 -14.89 5.11 9.22
N VAL A 179 -16.05 4.45 9.01
CA VAL A 179 -16.74 4.42 7.72
C VAL A 179 -18.26 4.64 7.86
N ASP A 180 -18.84 5.28 6.85
CA ASP A 180 -20.29 5.47 6.73
C ASP A 180 -20.92 4.16 6.22
N THR A 181 -21.45 3.38 7.15
CA THR A 181 -22.07 2.08 6.85
C THR A 181 -23.40 2.21 6.12
N GLN A 182 -24.06 3.39 6.18
CA GLN A 182 -25.29 3.62 5.42
C GLN A 182 -25.03 3.71 3.92
N ILE A 183 -23.99 4.47 3.51
CA ILE A 183 -23.58 4.53 2.10
C ILE A 183 -23.22 3.14 1.59
N ILE A 184 -22.45 2.37 2.37
CA ILE A 184 -22.06 1.00 1.98
C ILE A 184 -23.28 0.13 1.72
N LYS A 185 -24.23 0.10 2.66
CA LYS A 185 -25.48 -0.69 2.55
C LYS A 185 -26.31 -0.27 1.33
N ASN A 186 -26.49 1.03 1.13
CA ASN A 186 -27.31 1.53 0.03
C ASN A 186 -26.71 1.18 -1.33
N VAL A 187 -25.39 1.38 -1.52
CA VAL A 187 -24.71 0.98 -2.76
C VAL A 187 -24.81 -0.54 -3.00
N GLN A 188 -24.71 -1.35 -1.95
CA GLN A 188 -24.80 -2.80 -2.11
C GLN A 188 -26.22 -3.27 -2.46
N SER A 189 -27.25 -2.71 -1.81
CA SER A 189 -28.65 -3.03 -2.13
C SER A 189 -28.95 -2.68 -3.58
N TYR A 190 -28.67 -1.44 -4.01
CA TYR A 190 -28.83 -1.03 -5.40
C TYR A 190 -28.06 -1.94 -6.36
N SER A 191 -26.79 -2.22 -6.07
CA SER A 191 -25.95 -3.03 -6.98
C SER A 191 -26.42 -4.48 -7.08
N LEU A 192 -27.03 -5.02 -6.04
CA LEU A 192 -27.62 -6.36 -6.06
C LEU A 192 -28.87 -6.39 -6.96
N GLU A 193 -29.79 -5.44 -6.76
CA GLU A 193 -31.04 -5.34 -7.51
C GLU A 193 -30.77 -5.07 -8.99
N HIS A 194 -30.03 -4.02 -9.31
CA HIS A 194 -29.64 -3.67 -10.67
C HIS A 194 -28.80 -4.76 -11.34
N GLY A 195 -27.92 -5.44 -10.59
CA GLY A 195 -27.16 -6.59 -11.09
C GLY A 195 -28.02 -7.78 -11.47
N MET A 196 -29.13 -8.04 -10.75
CA MET A 196 -30.11 -9.06 -11.12
C MET A 196 -30.85 -8.69 -12.39
N GLU A 197 -31.32 -7.43 -12.52
CA GLU A 197 -31.99 -6.93 -13.73
C GLU A 197 -31.09 -7.06 -14.96
N LEU A 198 -29.84 -6.62 -14.88
CA LEU A 198 -28.84 -6.75 -15.95
C LEU A 198 -28.56 -8.22 -16.33
N MET A 199 -28.53 -9.12 -15.34
CA MET A 199 -28.36 -10.54 -15.62
C MET A 199 -29.56 -11.16 -16.32
N ASP A 200 -30.77 -10.76 -15.96
CA ASP A 200 -31.99 -11.24 -16.59
C ASP A 200 -32.11 -10.68 -18.02
N GLU A 201 -31.76 -9.42 -18.25
CA GLU A 201 -31.64 -8.83 -19.57
C GLU A 201 -30.59 -9.57 -20.42
N ALA A 202 -29.42 -9.86 -19.87
CA ALA A 202 -28.37 -10.61 -20.57
C ALA A 202 -28.81 -12.04 -20.92
N ARG A 203 -29.55 -12.72 -20.03
CA ARG A 203 -30.15 -14.03 -20.32
C ARG A 203 -31.19 -13.96 -21.43
N TYR A 204 -32.03 -12.93 -21.41
CA TYR A 204 -33.03 -12.74 -22.45
C TYR A 204 -32.39 -12.49 -23.82
N ILE A 205 -31.38 -11.65 -23.91
CA ILE A 205 -30.67 -11.32 -25.15
C ILE A 205 -29.89 -12.54 -25.69
N THR A 206 -29.16 -13.24 -24.80
CA THR A 206 -28.20 -14.27 -25.22
C THR A 206 -28.78 -15.67 -25.25
N GLY A 207 -29.89 -15.91 -24.54
CA GLY A 207 -30.43 -17.27 -24.31
C GLY A 207 -29.51 -18.15 -23.45
N LEU A 208 -28.45 -17.61 -22.85
CA LEU A 208 -27.49 -18.38 -22.05
C LEU A 208 -27.97 -18.48 -20.59
N GLU A 209 -27.80 -19.63 -19.97
CA GLU A 209 -28.04 -19.81 -18.54
C GLU A 209 -27.11 -18.95 -17.71
N ASN A 210 -25.83 -18.85 -18.11
CA ASN A 210 -24.82 -18.02 -17.48
C ASN A 210 -24.10 -17.09 -18.47
N PRO A 211 -24.64 -15.90 -18.77
CA PRO A 211 -24.01 -14.91 -19.65
C PRO A 211 -22.66 -14.40 -19.17
N GLN A 212 -22.30 -14.59 -17.89
CA GLN A 212 -21.00 -14.24 -17.32
C GLN A 212 -19.91 -15.26 -17.67
N SER A 213 -20.26 -16.47 -18.10
CA SER A 213 -19.30 -17.49 -18.51
C SER A 213 -18.54 -17.04 -19.76
N VAL A 214 -17.22 -16.86 -19.64
CA VAL A 214 -16.36 -16.46 -20.77
C VAL A 214 -16.50 -17.41 -21.94
N ALA A 215 -16.53 -18.72 -21.68
CA ALA A 215 -16.63 -19.74 -22.72
C ALA A 215 -17.98 -19.71 -23.45
N GLN A 216 -19.10 -19.61 -22.69
CA GLN A 216 -20.44 -19.56 -23.30
C GLN A 216 -20.65 -18.27 -24.09
N LEU A 217 -20.24 -17.13 -23.53
CA LEU A 217 -20.41 -15.84 -24.19
C LEU A 217 -19.54 -15.72 -25.45
N LYS A 218 -18.31 -16.22 -25.45
CA LYS A 218 -17.47 -16.24 -26.66
C LYS A 218 -18.11 -17.05 -27.77
N LYS A 219 -18.65 -18.25 -27.45
CA LYS A 219 -19.34 -19.08 -28.42
C LYS A 219 -20.57 -18.37 -28.98
N TRP A 220 -21.39 -17.77 -28.13
CA TRP A 220 -22.56 -17.00 -28.56
C TRP A 220 -22.18 -15.83 -29.47
N ILE A 221 -21.12 -15.06 -29.13
CA ILE A 221 -20.66 -13.96 -29.98
C ILE A 221 -20.13 -14.46 -31.33
N LEU A 222 -19.41 -15.60 -31.37
CA LEU A 222 -19.01 -16.23 -32.63
C LEU A 222 -20.23 -16.54 -33.52
N ASP A 223 -21.29 -17.12 -32.94
CA ASP A 223 -22.54 -17.44 -33.66
C ASP A 223 -23.25 -16.16 -34.15
N GLN A 224 -23.13 -15.02 -33.41
CA GLN A 224 -23.75 -13.77 -33.80
C GLN A 224 -22.95 -13.00 -34.87
N GLU A 225 -21.65 -12.84 -34.67
CA GLU A 225 -20.78 -11.96 -35.46
C GLU A 225 -20.00 -12.69 -36.56
N GLY A 226 -19.96 -14.03 -36.51
CA GLY A 226 -19.27 -14.85 -37.51
C GLY A 226 -17.74 -14.86 -37.41
N HIS A 227 -17.17 -14.32 -36.38
CA HIS A 227 -15.73 -14.33 -36.12
C HIS A 227 -15.40 -14.61 -34.64
N GLU A 228 -14.25 -15.25 -34.43
CA GLU A 228 -13.79 -15.62 -33.08
C GLU A 228 -13.19 -14.44 -32.34
N ILE A 229 -13.47 -14.34 -31.03
CA ILE A 229 -12.90 -13.32 -30.13
C ILE A 229 -11.86 -13.98 -29.23
N GLU A 230 -10.62 -13.47 -29.26
CA GLU A 230 -9.51 -14.01 -28.47
C GLU A 230 -9.68 -13.82 -26.97
N SER A 231 -10.22 -12.68 -26.53
CA SER A 231 -10.34 -12.32 -25.12
C SER A 231 -11.61 -11.51 -24.83
N LEU A 232 -12.16 -11.70 -23.63
CA LEU A 232 -13.23 -10.87 -23.05
C LEU A 232 -12.76 -10.20 -21.75
N ASN A 233 -11.45 -9.90 -21.65
CA ASN A 233 -10.93 -9.06 -20.59
C ASN A 233 -11.38 -7.59 -20.78
N LYS A 234 -11.15 -6.75 -19.77
CA LYS A 234 -11.63 -5.36 -19.75
C LYS A 234 -11.19 -4.54 -20.97
N GLU A 235 -9.94 -4.67 -21.40
CA GLU A 235 -9.39 -3.92 -22.54
C GLU A 235 -9.98 -4.44 -23.86
N ALA A 236 -10.04 -5.77 -24.04
CA ALA A 236 -10.63 -6.38 -25.24
C ALA A 236 -12.11 -6.00 -25.41
N VAL A 237 -12.91 -6.03 -24.34
CA VAL A 237 -14.32 -5.60 -24.39
C VAL A 237 -14.43 -4.12 -24.76
N LYS A 238 -13.58 -3.26 -24.18
CA LYS A 238 -13.55 -1.82 -24.50
C LYS A 238 -13.21 -1.57 -25.98
N ASP A 239 -12.29 -2.36 -26.55
CA ASP A 239 -11.89 -2.23 -27.96
C ASP A 239 -12.98 -2.78 -28.89
N LEU A 240 -13.61 -3.90 -28.54
CA LEU A 240 -14.74 -4.45 -29.29
C LEU A 240 -15.91 -3.46 -29.37
N LEU A 241 -16.24 -2.77 -28.29
CA LEU A 241 -17.32 -1.77 -28.26
C LEU A 241 -17.05 -0.53 -29.12
N LYS A 242 -15.81 -0.29 -29.54
CA LYS A 242 -15.49 0.80 -30.51
C LYS A 242 -15.79 0.38 -31.95
N GLY A 243 -15.88 -0.92 -32.22
CA GLY A 243 -16.15 -1.47 -33.54
C GLY A 243 -17.64 -1.51 -33.90
N THR A 244 -17.92 -1.99 -35.11
CA THR A 244 -19.30 -2.26 -35.57
C THR A 244 -19.71 -3.65 -35.08
N LEU A 245 -20.77 -3.70 -34.27
CA LEU A 245 -21.34 -4.91 -33.70
C LEU A 245 -22.85 -4.90 -33.89
N LYS A 246 -23.46 -6.09 -33.93
CA LYS A 246 -24.93 -6.20 -33.85
C LYS A 246 -25.44 -5.63 -32.54
N PRO A 247 -26.66 -5.03 -32.51
CA PRO A 247 -27.19 -4.41 -31.29
C PRO A 247 -27.19 -5.33 -30.07
N GLU A 248 -27.55 -6.59 -30.25
CA GLU A 248 -27.61 -7.60 -29.19
C GLU A 248 -26.21 -7.92 -28.63
N THR A 249 -25.23 -8.05 -29.50
CA THR A 249 -23.84 -8.31 -29.13
C THR A 249 -23.27 -7.11 -28.37
N ARG A 250 -23.51 -5.92 -28.86
CA ARG A 250 -23.12 -4.67 -28.20
C ARG A 250 -23.71 -4.59 -26.80
N ARG A 251 -25.03 -4.80 -26.67
CA ARG A 251 -25.69 -4.70 -25.36
C ARG A 251 -25.21 -5.77 -24.38
N ALA A 252 -25.01 -7.00 -24.83
CA ALA A 252 -24.44 -8.08 -23.99
C ALA A 252 -23.02 -7.75 -23.49
N LEU A 253 -22.19 -7.12 -24.32
CA LEU A 253 -20.85 -6.67 -23.93
C LEU A 253 -20.88 -5.46 -22.99
N GLU A 254 -21.82 -4.51 -23.18
CA GLU A 254 -22.06 -3.38 -22.26
C GLU A 254 -22.47 -3.89 -20.87
N ILE A 255 -23.45 -4.79 -20.79
CA ILE A 255 -23.86 -5.42 -19.53
C ILE A 255 -22.69 -6.14 -18.87
N ARG A 256 -21.89 -6.90 -19.63
CA ARG A 256 -20.69 -7.54 -19.09
C ARG A 256 -19.69 -6.53 -18.53
N GLN A 257 -19.47 -5.42 -19.23
CA GLN A 257 -18.59 -4.34 -18.77
C GLN A 257 -19.12 -3.72 -17.48
N GLU A 258 -20.41 -3.49 -17.39
CA GLU A 258 -21.07 -2.90 -16.23
C GLU A 258 -21.00 -3.79 -15.01
N LEU A 259 -21.38 -5.06 -15.13
CA LEU A 259 -21.26 -6.08 -14.07
C LEU A 259 -19.80 -6.39 -13.68
N GLY A 260 -18.85 -6.12 -14.56
CA GLY A 260 -17.41 -6.32 -14.33
C GLY A 260 -16.71 -5.17 -13.61
N LYS A 261 -17.35 -4.01 -13.42
CA LYS A 261 -16.70 -2.83 -12.81
C LYS A 261 -16.30 -3.10 -11.36
N THR A 262 -15.07 -2.70 -11.03
CA THR A 262 -14.41 -3.00 -9.74
C THR A 262 -14.82 -2.06 -8.61
N SER A 263 -15.46 -0.93 -8.89
CA SER A 263 -15.89 0.05 -7.89
C SER A 263 -16.84 -0.57 -6.86
N VAL A 264 -17.85 -1.31 -7.29
CA VAL A 264 -18.81 -1.99 -6.39
C VAL A 264 -18.12 -3.03 -5.48
N LYS A 265 -17.16 -3.79 -6.00
CA LYS A 265 -16.40 -4.77 -5.20
C LYS A 265 -15.61 -4.16 -4.04
N LYS A 266 -15.31 -2.86 -4.12
CA LYS A 266 -14.68 -2.13 -3.02
C LYS A 266 -15.66 -1.94 -1.86
N TYR A 267 -16.94 -1.68 -2.12
CA TYR A 267 -17.95 -1.59 -1.06
C TYR A 267 -18.14 -2.92 -0.33
N ASP A 268 -18.05 -4.05 -1.03
CA ASP A 268 -18.02 -5.38 -0.41
C ASP A 268 -16.79 -5.57 0.49
N ALA A 269 -15.65 -5.02 0.09
CA ALA A 269 -14.44 -5.07 0.92
C ALA A 269 -14.61 -4.21 2.18
N PHE A 270 -15.23 -3.03 2.09
CA PHE A 270 -15.58 -2.20 3.24
C PHE A 270 -16.48 -2.94 4.20
N GLN A 271 -17.58 -3.52 3.72
CA GLN A 271 -18.54 -4.24 4.57
C GLN A 271 -17.89 -5.43 5.29
N ARG A 272 -17.12 -6.24 4.56
CA ARG A 272 -16.46 -7.43 5.15
C ARG A 272 -15.38 -7.08 6.17
N ALA A 273 -14.75 -5.92 6.04
CA ALA A 273 -13.66 -5.48 6.90
C ALA A 273 -14.14 -4.59 8.05
N CYS A 274 -15.36 -4.06 7.99
CA CYS A 274 -15.95 -3.23 9.01
C CYS A 274 -16.23 -4.07 10.28
N GLY A 275 -15.76 -3.57 11.42
CA GLY A 275 -15.91 -4.19 12.73
C GLY A 275 -16.50 -3.23 13.75
N ASP A 276 -16.24 -3.51 15.02
CA ASP A 276 -16.79 -2.76 16.15
C ASP A 276 -16.56 -1.24 16.02
N GLY A 277 -17.63 -0.45 16.23
CA GLY A 277 -17.62 1.00 16.15
C GLY A 277 -17.47 1.54 14.72
N ASP A 278 -17.98 0.80 13.74
CA ASP A 278 -17.93 1.13 12.30
C ASP A 278 -16.50 1.45 11.82
N ARG A 279 -15.50 0.70 12.35
CA ARG A 279 -14.09 0.90 12.01
C ARG A 279 -13.49 -0.31 11.31
N ILE A 280 -12.67 -0.02 10.30
CA ILE A 280 -11.82 -0.99 9.60
C ILE A 280 -10.42 -0.91 10.17
N ARG A 281 -9.94 -2.01 10.75
CA ARG A 281 -8.63 -2.12 11.39
C ARG A 281 -7.68 -2.99 10.59
N GLY A 282 -6.35 -2.76 10.72
CA GLY A 282 -5.35 -3.56 10.00
C GLY A 282 -5.26 -3.24 8.51
N THR A 283 -5.43 -1.98 8.13
CA THR A 283 -5.42 -1.52 6.72
C THR A 283 -4.03 -1.32 6.14
N PHE A 284 -2.99 -1.32 6.97
CA PHE A 284 -1.61 -1.05 6.57
C PHE A 284 -0.68 -2.19 6.96
N GLN A 285 0.17 -2.56 6.02
CA GLN A 285 1.33 -3.41 6.28
C GLN A 285 2.59 -2.56 6.27
N PHE A 286 3.26 -2.50 7.40
CA PHE A 286 4.59 -1.93 7.52
C PHE A 286 5.59 -2.70 6.65
N PHE A 287 6.53 -2.02 5.99
CA PHE A 287 7.46 -2.64 5.04
C PHE A 287 6.77 -3.41 3.91
N GLY A 288 5.85 -2.77 3.21
CA GLY A 288 5.19 -3.35 2.03
C GLY A 288 6.09 -3.53 0.82
N GLY A 289 7.23 -2.89 0.79
CA GLY A 289 8.24 -2.95 -0.26
C GLY A 289 9.65 -2.71 0.25
N ARG A 290 10.65 -2.95 -0.59
CA ARG A 290 12.09 -2.82 -0.27
C ARG A 290 12.48 -1.46 0.32
N THR A 291 11.82 -0.40 -0.06
CA THR A 291 12.09 0.97 0.40
C THR A 291 11.55 1.27 1.80
N GLY A 292 10.82 0.34 2.41
CA GLY A 292 10.12 0.53 3.67
C GLY A 292 8.75 1.19 3.54
N ARG A 293 8.30 1.53 2.32
CA ARG A 293 6.95 2.05 2.09
C ARG A 293 5.89 1.03 2.51
N TRP A 294 4.77 1.51 3.02
CA TRP A 294 3.63 0.68 3.40
C TRP A 294 2.91 0.08 2.21
N ALA A 295 2.31 -1.08 2.41
CA ALA A 295 1.33 -1.64 1.48
C ALA A 295 -0.08 -1.57 2.09
N GLY A 296 -1.07 -1.29 1.25
CA GLY A 296 -2.48 -1.34 1.65
C GLY A 296 -2.96 -2.77 1.82
N ARG A 297 -3.78 -2.98 2.84
CA ARG A 297 -4.49 -4.23 3.13
C ARG A 297 -5.99 -3.99 3.12
N LEU A 298 -6.78 -5.05 3.08
CA LEU A 298 -8.25 -5.03 3.12
C LEU A 298 -8.83 -4.10 2.02
N ILE A 299 -9.24 -2.90 2.37
CA ILE A 299 -9.80 -1.91 1.44
C ILE A 299 -8.75 -1.27 0.52
N GLN A 300 -7.47 -1.26 0.93
CA GLN A 300 -6.35 -0.70 0.17
C GLN A 300 -6.59 0.76 -0.28
N PRO A 301 -6.56 1.75 0.62
CA PRO A 301 -6.86 3.15 0.29
C PRO A 301 -5.98 3.72 -0.82
N GLN A 302 -4.71 3.27 -0.90
CA GLN A 302 -3.73 3.67 -1.92
C GLN A 302 -4.19 3.34 -3.36
N ASN A 303 -5.09 2.35 -3.50
CA ASN A 303 -5.55 1.83 -4.79
C ASN A 303 -7.00 2.22 -5.11
N PHE A 304 -7.53 3.25 -4.47
CA PHE A 304 -8.86 3.74 -4.81
C PHE A 304 -8.85 4.39 -6.21
N PRO A 305 -9.89 4.18 -7.01
CA PRO A 305 -10.01 4.81 -8.32
C PRO A 305 -9.99 6.35 -8.17
N ARG A 306 -9.60 7.04 -9.23
CA ARG A 306 -9.81 8.48 -9.31
C ARG A 306 -11.30 8.75 -9.46
N PRO A 307 -11.81 9.87 -8.91
CA PRO A 307 -13.17 10.34 -9.20
C PRO A 307 -13.37 10.45 -10.72
N SER A 308 -14.57 10.12 -11.19
CA SER A 308 -14.93 10.24 -12.61
C SER A 308 -15.36 11.65 -12.97
N PHE A 309 -15.77 12.44 -11.97
CA PHE A 309 -16.16 13.85 -12.06
C PHE A 309 -15.87 14.56 -10.72
N ASP A 310 -15.84 15.89 -10.75
CA ASP A 310 -15.38 16.71 -9.62
C ASP A 310 -16.45 16.89 -8.53
N GLU A 311 -17.75 16.92 -8.92
CA GLU A 311 -18.85 17.05 -7.96
C GLU A 311 -19.00 15.77 -7.12
N VAL A 312 -18.91 15.91 -5.79
CA VAL A 312 -18.92 14.77 -4.87
C VAL A 312 -20.04 14.87 -3.83
N ASP A 313 -20.42 16.08 -3.40
CA ASP A 313 -21.34 16.29 -2.28
C ASP A 313 -22.77 15.88 -2.61
N GLU A 314 -23.27 16.28 -3.78
CA GLU A 314 -24.62 15.94 -4.22
C GLU A 314 -24.80 14.42 -4.40
N PRO A 315 -23.98 13.71 -5.20
CA PRO A 315 -24.15 12.28 -5.40
C PRO A 315 -23.92 11.49 -4.09
N ARG A 316 -23.03 11.94 -3.21
CA ARG A 316 -22.84 11.36 -1.88
C ARG A 316 -24.12 11.46 -1.04
N THR A 317 -24.76 12.61 -1.01
CA THR A 317 -25.98 12.85 -0.25
C THR A 317 -27.12 11.98 -0.77
N LEU A 318 -27.35 11.97 -2.07
CA LEU A 318 -28.40 11.17 -2.71
C LEU A 318 -28.20 9.65 -2.48
N VAL A 319 -26.95 9.17 -2.58
CA VAL A 319 -26.65 7.75 -2.25
C VAL A 319 -26.91 7.46 -0.78
N LYS A 320 -26.55 8.36 0.13
CA LYS A 320 -26.79 8.18 1.56
C LYS A 320 -28.27 8.15 1.90
N GLU A 321 -29.09 8.95 1.21
CA GLU A 321 -30.55 8.98 1.32
C GLU A 321 -31.23 7.79 0.61
N GLY A 322 -30.52 7.08 -0.27
CA GLY A 322 -31.06 5.99 -1.08
C GLY A 322 -31.89 6.46 -2.28
N ASN A 323 -31.71 7.70 -2.71
CA ASN A 323 -32.46 8.29 -3.83
C ASN A 323 -31.80 7.96 -5.18
N PHE A 324 -31.85 6.69 -5.57
CA PHE A 324 -31.20 6.20 -6.77
C PHE A 324 -31.94 6.61 -8.06
N GLU A 325 -33.27 6.77 -8.00
CA GLU A 325 -34.07 7.23 -9.16
C GLU A 325 -33.58 8.61 -9.64
N LEU A 326 -33.32 9.53 -8.72
CA LEU A 326 -32.81 10.86 -9.05
C LEU A 326 -31.37 10.77 -9.57
N LEU A 327 -30.53 9.90 -9.00
CA LEU A 327 -29.17 9.69 -9.49
C LEU A 327 -29.12 9.16 -10.92
N GLU A 328 -29.99 8.20 -11.27
CA GLU A 328 -30.08 7.65 -12.64
C GLU A 328 -30.56 8.71 -13.64
N LEU A 329 -31.38 9.66 -13.21
CA LEU A 329 -31.84 10.77 -14.05
C LEU A 329 -30.72 11.79 -14.31
N ILE A 330 -29.86 12.04 -13.31
CA ILE A 330 -28.81 13.08 -13.37
C ILE A 330 -27.52 12.53 -14.00
N TYR A 331 -27.13 11.30 -13.63
CA TYR A 331 -25.83 10.72 -14.00
C TYR A 331 -25.98 9.57 -15.00
N PRO A 332 -25.21 9.58 -16.10
CA PRO A 332 -25.32 8.56 -17.14
C PRO A 332 -24.77 7.18 -16.72
N SER A 333 -24.05 7.10 -15.60
CA SER A 333 -23.42 5.88 -15.12
C SER A 333 -23.35 5.83 -13.59
N MET A 334 -24.17 4.97 -12.99
CA MET A 334 -24.15 4.73 -11.55
C MET A 334 -22.80 4.20 -11.06
N ASN A 335 -22.11 3.42 -11.88
CA ASN A 335 -20.74 2.95 -11.56
C ASN A 335 -19.73 4.10 -11.45
N ASP A 336 -19.90 5.17 -12.20
CA ASP A 336 -19.03 6.35 -12.13
C ASP A 336 -19.38 7.19 -10.89
N VAL A 337 -20.67 7.25 -10.52
CA VAL A 337 -21.12 7.79 -9.23
C VAL A 337 -20.44 7.04 -8.08
N PHE A 338 -20.54 5.71 -8.05
CA PHE A 338 -19.95 4.90 -6.99
C PHE A 338 -18.42 4.98 -6.96
N ALA A 339 -17.76 5.10 -8.11
CA ALA A 339 -16.31 5.30 -8.16
C ALA A 339 -15.91 6.67 -7.58
N THR A 340 -16.68 7.72 -7.88
CA THR A 340 -16.45 9.09 -7.42
C THR A 340 -16.60 9.20 -5.90
N ILE A 341 -17.71 8.67 -5.34
CA ILE A 341 -17.99 8.78 -3.90
C ILE A 341 -17.27 7.74 -3.04
N LEU A 342 -16.55 6.78 -3.62
CA LEU A 342 -15.92 5.67 -2.87
C LEU A 342 -15.05 6.15 -1.71
N ARG A 343 -14.28 7.23 -1.90
CA ARG A 343 -13.42 7.79 -0.85
C ARG A 343 -14.22 8.37 0.29
N THR A 344 -15.37 8.96 -0.01
CA THR A 344 -16.24 9.64 0.96
C THR A 344 -16.97 8.70 1.92
N VAL A 345 -16.86 7.39 1.68
CA VAL A 345 -17.26 6.37 2.65
C VAL A 345 -16.43 6.45 3.93
N ILE A 346 -15.18 6.92 3.82
CA ILE A 346 -14.31 7.16 4.96
C ILE A 346 -14.71 8.50 5.59
N THR A 347 -15.24 8.47 6.81
CA THR A 347 -15.74 9.64 7.55
C THR A 347 -15.17 9.65 8.96
N PRO A 348 -15.00 10.82 9.58
CA PRO A 348 -14.75 10.89 11.02
C PRO A 348 -16.02 10.48 11.79
N PRO A 349 -15.91 10.00 13.04
CA PRO A 349 -17.05 9.85 13.92
C PRO A 349 -17.68 11.21 14.29
N GLU A 350 -18.89 11.18 14.84
CA GLU A 350 -19.59 12.37 15.32
C GLU A 350 -18.73 13.21 16.27
N GLY A 351 -18.75 14.52 16.13
CA GLY A 351 -17.96 15.48 16.91
C GLY A 351 -16.49 15.57 16.48
N LYS A 352 -16.10 14.90 15.40
CA LYS A 352 -14.75 14.99 14.83
C LYS A 352 -14.75 15.43 13.38
N SER A 353 -13.63 15.96 12.92
CA SER A 353 -13.33 16.31 11.54
C SER A 353 -11.99 15.71 11.11
N PHE A 354 -11.80 15.54 9.80
CA PHE A 354 -10.50 15.20 9.25
C PHE A 354 -9.68 16.44 8.99
N ILE A 355 -8.40 16.36 9.33
CA ILE A 355 -7.35 17.20 8.77
C ILE A 355 -6.51 16.31 7.86
N VAL A 356 -6.34 16.72 6.62
CA VAL A 356 -5.64 15.98 5.57
C VAL A 356 -4.53 16.86 5.05
N ALA A 357 -3.31 16.33 4.96
CA ALA A 357 -2.20 17.04 4.34
C ALA A 357 -1.24 16.08 3.65
N ASP A 358 -0.70 16.47 2.50
CA ASP A 358 0.33 15.74 1.77
C ASP A 358 1.59 16.59 1.52
N TYR A 359 2.69 15.92 1.24
CA TYR A 359 3.92 16.61 0.87
C TYR A 359 3.92 17.06 -0.58
N SER A 360 4.12 18.33 -0.81
CA SER A 360 4.27 18.88 -2.16
C SER A 360 5.57 18.38 -2.81
N ALA A 361 5.46 17.52 -3.84
CA ALA A 361 6.55 17.03 -4.67
C ALA A 361 7.73 16.41 -3.88
N ILE A 362 7.46 15.58 -2.88
CA ILE A 362 8.46 15.05 -1.93
C ILE A 362 9.67 14.39 -2.63
N GLU A 363 9.45 13.52 -3.62
CA GLU A 363 10.55 12.84 -4.29
C GLU A 363 11.46 13.80 -5.07
N ALA A 364 10.89 14.85 -5.68
CA ALA A 364 11.67 15.88 -6.37
C ALA A 364 12.48 16.74 -5.38
N ARG A 365 11.95 17.00 -4.18
CA ARG A 365 12.67 17.69 -3.11
C ARG A 365 13.81 16.83 -2.56
N VAL A 366 13.54 15.57 -2.28
CA VAL A 366 14.53 14.61 -1.77
C VAL A 366 15.69 14.42 -2.75
N ILE A 367 15.42 14.19 -4.05
CA ILE A 367 16.50 13.99 -5.03
C ILE A 367 17.34 15.27 -5.23
N ALA A 368 16.70 16.45 -5.22
CA ALA A 368 17.39 17.73 -5.30
C ALA A 368 18.32 17.96 -4.10
N TRP A 369 17.83 17.66 -2.89
CA TRP A 369 18.59 17.73 -1.64
C TRP A 369 19.74 16.73 -1.61
N LEU A 370 19.46 15.47 -1.94
CA LEU A 370 20.42 14.36 -1.94
C LEU A 370 21.61 14.65 -2.87
N THR A 371 21.34 15.18 -4.06
CA THR A 371 22.34 15.47 -5.09
C THR A 371 22.92 16.88 -5.02
N ARG A 372 22.48 17.68 -4.04
CA ARG A 372 22.88 19.11 -3.91
C ARG A 372 22.64 19.90 -5.20
N THR A 373 21.53 19.68 -5.87
CA THR A 373 21.14 20.41 -7.08
C THR A 373 20.55 21.77 -6.68
N THR A 374 21.41 22.79 -6.58
CA THR A 374 21.11 24.09 -5.95
C THR A 374 19.93 24.82 -6.58
N TRP A 375 19.85 24.89 -7.91
CA TRP A 375 18.75 25.59 -8.57
C TRP A 375 17.37 25.00 -8.22
N ARG A 376 17.27 23.67 -8.06
CA ARG A 376 16.02 23.00 -7.63
C ARG A 376 15.71 23.31 -6.17
N GLN A 377 16.71 23.28 -5.31
CA GLN A 377 16.53 23.62 -3.89
C GLN A 377 16.06 25.06 -3.71
N GLU A 378 16.61 26.01 -4.51
CA GLU A 378 16.16 27.40 -4.49
C GLU A 378 14.72 27.56 -4.99
N VAL A 379 14.31 26.84 -6.04
CA VAL A 379 12.91 26.81 -6.48
C VAL A 379 12.00 26.41 -5.32
N PHE A 380 12.32 25.32 -4.63
CA PHE A 380 11.53 24.85 -3.50
C PHE A 380 11.55 25.82 -2.31
N LYS A 381 12.69 26.41 -2.01
CA LYS A 381 12.83 27.40 -0.93
C LYS A 381 11.98 28.65 -1.17
N ASN A 382 11.85 29.05 -2.41
CA ASN A 382 11.08 30.23 -2.83
C ASN A 382 9.61 29.91 -3.17
N GLY A 383 9.13 28.68 -2.88
CA GLY A 383 7.73 28.28 -3.16
C GLY A 383 7.41 28.13 -4.66
N GLY A 384 8.43 27.97 -5.52
CA GLY A 384 8.26 27.88 -6.97
C GLY A 384 7.73 26.51 -7.45
N ASP A 385 7.15 26.51 -8.65
CA ASP A 385 6.68 25.29 -9.31
C ASP A 385 7.85 24.59 -10.03
N ILE A 386 8.24 23.39 -9.53
CA ILE A 386 9.36 22.63 -10.07
C ILE A 386 9.14 22.22 -11.53
N TYR A 387 7.91 22.01 -11.97
CA TYR A 387 7.60 21.63 -13.36
C TYR A 387 7.81 22.80 -14.32
N CYS A 388 7.42 24.01 -13.89
CA CYS A 388 7.74 25.24 -14.63
C CYS A 388 9.24 25.49 -14.68
N ALA A 389 9.91 25.39 -13.54
CA ALA A 389 11.34 25.60 -13.44
C ALA A 389 12.15 24.58 -14.28
N SER A 390 11.78 23.31 -14.25
CA SER A 390 12.39 22.27 -15.08
C SER A 390 12.18 22.55 -16.57
N ALA A 391 10.97 22.90 -16.98
CA ALA A 391 10.71 23.31 -18.37
C ALA A 391 11.55 24.53 -18.77
N SER A 392 11.67 25.54 -17.90
CA SER A 392 12.52 26.71 -18.15
C SER A 392 13.98 26.33 -18.37
N GLN A 393 14.52 25.44 -17.53
CA GLN A 393 15.90 24.95 -17.68
C GLN A 393 16.11 24.11 -18.96
N MET A 394 15.11 23.28 -19.31
CA MET A 394 15.18 22.42 -20.50
C MET A 394 15.10 23.21 -21.81
N PHE A 395 14.24 24.23 -21.85
CA PHE A 395 13.94 24.96 -23.09
C PHE A 395 14.64 26.33 -23.16
N GLY A 396 15.28 26.80 -22.08
CA GLY A 396 16.01 28.07 -22.06
C GLY A 396 15.07 29.30 -22.16
N VAL A 397 13.82 29.16 -21.75
CA VAL A 397 12.79 30.22 -21.79
C VAL A 397 12.04 30.26 -20.44
N PRO A 398 11.55 31.44 -20.01
CA PRO A 398 10.72 31.50 -18.82
C PRO A 398 9.39 30.77 -19.03
N VAL A 399 8.97 29.98 -18.02
CA VAL A 399 7.71 29.21 -18.02
C VAL A 399 6.94 29.51 -16.75
N GLU A 400 5.70 29.95 -16.90
CA GLU A 400 4.79 30.25 -15.80
C GLU A 400 3.53 29.41 -15.91
N LYS A 401 2.96 28.97 -14.76
CA LYS A 401 1.83 28.04 -14.71
C LYS A 401 0.61 28.52 -15.50
N HIS A 402 0.28 29.80 -15.40
CA HIS A 402 -0.86 30.45 -16.06
C HIS A 402 -0.43 31.68 -16.88
N GLY A 403 0.80 31.67 -17.41
CA GLY A 403 1.40 32.80 -18.12
C GLY A 403 2.28 32.39 -19.28
N ILE A 404 3.42 33.06 -19.40
CA ILE A 404 4.38 32.89 -20.51
C ILE A 404 4.81 31.44 -20.62
N ASN A 405 4.70 30.87 -21.85
CA ASN A 405 5.10 29.51 -22.18
C ASN A 405 4.46 28.41 -21.28
N GLY A 406 3.31 28.66 -20.66
CA GLY A 406 2.65 27.74 -19.74
C GLY A 406 2.39 26.34 -20.30
N HIS A 407 2.22 26.21 -21.62
CA HIS A 407 2.08 24.94 -22.33
C HIS A 407 3.31 24.01 -22.16
N LEU A 408 4.50 24.56 -21.88
CA LEU A 408 5.72 23.78 -21.64
C LEU A 408 5.75 23.14 -20.25
N ARG A 409 4.96 23.66 -19.30
CA ARG A 409 4.89 23.10 -17.93
C ARG A 409 4.56 21.61 -17.94
N GLN A 410 3.64 21.17 -18.80
CA GLN A 410 3.26 19.76 -18.92
C GLN A 410 4.43 18.88 -19.38
N LYS A 411 5.28 19.39 -20.29
CA LYS A 411 6.52 18.69 -20.72
C LYS A 411 7.51 18.60 -19.55
N GLY A 412 7.65 19.68 -18.78
CA GLY A 412 8.45 19.67 -17.54
C GLY A 412 7.93 18.64 -16.52
N LYS A 413 6.61 18.56 -16.33
CA LYS A 413 5.99 17.59 -15.41
C LYS A 413 6.30 16.14 -15.78
N ILE A 414 6.13 15.77 -17.05
CA ILE A 414 6.41 14.42 -17.53
C ILE A 414 7.89 14.11 -17.40
N ALA A 415 8.76 15.05 -17.77
CA ALA A 415 10.20 14.88 -17.66
C ALA A 415 10.64 14.64 -16.20
N GLU A 416 10.12 15.40 -15.24
CA GLU A 416 10.40 15.21 -13.82
C GLU A 416 9.96 13.84 -13.31
N LEU A 417 8.77 13.39 -13.67
CA LEU A 417 8.22 12.11 -13.21
C LEU A 417 8.90 10.90 -13.87
N ALA A 418 9.29 11.02 -15.15
CA ALA A 418 9.82 9.90 -15.92
C ALA A 418 11.34 9.75 -15.84
N LEU A 419 12.09 10.87 -15.75
CA LEU A 419 13.53 10.87 -16.02
C LEU A 419 14.41 10.88 -14.76
N GLY A 420 13.85 11.18 -13.60
CA GLY A 420 14.57 11.31 -12.33
C GLY A 420 15.40 10.09 -11.93
N TYR A 421 15.04 8.91 -12.44
CA TYR A 421 15.62 7.62 -12.05
C TYR A 421 16.22 6.85 -13.24
N GLY A 422 16.78 7.56 -14.21
CA GLY A 422 17.44 6.95 -15.36
C GLY A 422 16.48 6.51 -16.47
N GLY A 423 15.23 6.96 -16.42
CA GLY A 423 14.26 6.75 -17.50
C GLY A 423 14.75 7.32 -18.84
N GLY A 424 14.21 6.79 -19.92
CA GLY A 424 14.41 7.25 -21.30
C GLY A 424 13.07 7.50 -21.98
N THR A 425 13.06 7.43 -23.32
CA THR A 425 11.85 7.63 -24.14
C THR A 425 10.73 6.65 -23.77
N ALA A 426 11.05 5.38 -23.46
CA ALA A 426 10.06 4.41 -23.02
C ALA A 426 9.36 4.82 -21.70
N ALA A 427 10.08 5.47 -20.78
CA ALA A 427 9.47 6.00 -19.56
C ALA A 427 8.56 7.19 -19.86
N LEU A 428 8.97 8.11 -20.74
CA LEU A 428 8.11 9.21 -21.19
C LEU A 428 6.83 8.70 -21.84
N GLU A 429 6.93 7.65 -22.67
CA GLU A 429 5.78 7.02 -23.31
C GLU A 429 4.81 6.40 -22.30
N ALA A 430 5.33 5.73 -21.26
CA ALA A 430 4.50 5.20 -20.18
C ALA A 430 3.71 6.29 -19.42
N PHE A 431 4.23 7.52 -19.39
CA PHE A 431 3.53 8.71 -18.87
C PHE A 431 2.64 9.41 -19.90
N GLY A 432 2.48 8.82 -21.11
CA GLY A 432 1.55 9.30 -22.12
C GLY A 432 2.09 10.37 -23.05
N ALA A 433 3.41 10.42 -23.29
CA ALA A 433 4.03 11.41 -24.15
C ALA A 433 3.43 11.48 -25.57
N SER A 434 3.18 10.33 -26.22
CA SER A 434 2.52 10.28 -27.54
C SER A 434 1.08 10.77 -27.50
N LYS A 435 0.34 10.49 -26.40
CA LYS A 435 -1.04 11.00 -26.23
C LYS A 435 -1.10 12.52 -26.09
N MET A 436 0.03 13.16 -25.75
CA MET A 436 0.19 14.61 -25.68
C MET A 436 0.78 15.21 -26.97
N GLY A 437 0.87 14.41 -28.04
CA GLY A 437 1.35 14.85 -29.34
C GLY A 437 2.87 14.96 -29.45
N LEU A 438 3.66 14.35 -28.57
CA LEU A 438 5.12 14.34 -28.64
C LEU A 438 5.61 13.24 -29.58
N SER A 439 6.33 13.62 -30.65
CA SER A 439 6.97 12.66 -31.55
C SER A 439 8.13 11.91 -30.84
N PRO A 440 8.58 10.75 -31.36
CA PRO A 440 9.74 10.04 -30.82
C PRO A 440 11.01 10.92 -30.75
N GLU A 441 11.24 11.78 -31.74
CA GLU A 441 12.36 12.72 -31.79
C GLU A 441 12.26 13.76 -30.68
N GLN A 442 11.07 14.33 -30.46
CA GLN A 442 10.80 15.28 -29.37
C GLN A 442 10.98 14.62 -27.99
N GLN A 443 10.56 13.38 -27.83
CA GLN A 443 10.79 12.61 -26.61
C GLN A 443 12.28 12.42 -26.36
N HIS A 444 13.06 12.06 -27.39
CA HIS A 444 14.50 11.92 -27.28
C HIS A 444 15.18 13.25 -26.90
N GLU A 445 14.76 14.34 -27.53
CA GLU A 445 15.24 15.69 -27.21
C GLU A 445 14.96 16.07 -25.75
N ILE A 446 13.77 15.78 -25.24
CA ILE A 446 13.39 16.01 -23.83
C ILE A 446 14.35 15.26 -22.89
N VAL A 447 14.65 13.98 -23.17
CA VAL A 447 15.58 13.19 -22.36
C VAL A 447 16.97 13.86 -22.31
N ILE A 448 17.50 14.30 -23.46
CA ILE A 448 18.81 14.96 -23.54
C ILE A 448 18.79 16.29 -22.78
N LYS A 449 17.79 17.12 -23.00
CA LYS A 449 17.67 18.44 -22.35
C LYS A 449 17.54 18.30 -20.84
N TRP A 450 16.72 17.37 -20.36
CA TRP A 450 16.55 17.13 -18.92
C TRP A 450 17.86 16.67 -18.26
N ARG A 451 18.60 15.74 -18.88
CA ARG A 451 19.90 15.27 -18.35
C ARG A 451 20.93 16.38 -18.30
N ARG A 452 20.96 17.27 -19.32
CA ARG A 452 21.82 18.46 -19.33
C ARG A 452 21.44 19.47 -18.25
N ALA A 453 20.16 19.66 -18.00
CA ALA A 453 19.65 20.53 -16.94
C ALA A 453 19.86 19.94 -15.53
N SER A 454 20.08 18.63 -15.40
CA SER A 454 20.19 17.92 -14.13
C SER A 454 21.45 17.05 -14.02
N PRO A 455 22.67 17.60 -14.29
CA PRO A 455 23.89 16.81 -14.36
C PRO A 455 24.21 16.11 -13.03
N LYS A 456 23.97 16.74 -11.88
CA LYS A 456 24.25 16.16 -10.56
C LYS A 456 23.36 14.95 -10.25
N ILE A 457 22.11 14.92 -10.74
CA ILE A 457 21.22 13.77 -10.60
C ILE A 457 21.73 12.64 -11.52
N TYR A 458 22.06 12.97 -12.76
CA TYR A 458 22.62 12.04 -13.73
C TYR A 458 23.91 11.38 -13.20
N ASP A 459 24.86 12.17 -12.69
CA ASP A 459 26.12 11.69 -12.13
C ASP A 459 25.91 10.83 -10.88
N PHE A 460 24.90 11.14 -10.08
CA PHE A 460 24.59 10.39 -8.87
C PHE A 460 24.18 8.94 -9.15
N TRP A 461 23.47 8.67 -10.26
CA TRP A 461 23.12 7.29 -10.63
C TRP A 461 24.38 6.44 -10.82
N TYR A 462 25.36 6.94 -11.54
CA TYR A 462 26.63 6.23 -11.79
C TYR A 462 27.51 6.15 -10.54
N LYS A 463 27.52 7.18 -9.72
CA LYS A 463 28.25 7.22 -8.46
C LYS A 463 27.73 6.14 -7.49
N LEU A 464 26.41 6.03 -7.37
CA LEU A 464 25.77 5.04 -6.53
C LEU A 464 25.97 3.61 -7.07
N GLU A 465 25.83 3.40 -8.39
CA GLU A 465 26.07 2.10 -9.01
C GLU A 465 27.51 1.64 -8.85
N ARG A 466 28.47 2.55 -9.03
CA ARG A 466 29.90 2.25 -8.81
C ARG A 466 30.15 1.85 -7.37
N ALA A 467 29.67 2.62 -6.40
CA ALA A 467 29.81 2.29 -4.99
C ALA A 467 29.20 0.92 -4.66
N PHE A 468 28.07 0.58 -5.28
CA PHE A 468 27.41 -0.70 -5.13
C PHE A 468 28.23 -1.86 -5.72
N LYS A 469 28.81 -1.67 -6.92
CA LYS A 469 29.72 -2.64 -7.57
C LYS A 469 30.99 -2.84 -6.76
N ASP A 470 31.63 -1.77 -6.28
CA ASP A 470 32.83 -1.81 -5.45
C ASP A 470 32.57 -2.61 -4.12
N ALA A 471 31.37 -2.43 -3.54
CA ALA A 471 30.99 -3.21 -2.37
C ALA A 471 30.82 -4.71 -2.66
N ILE A 472 30.32 -5.07 -3.86
CA ILE A 472 30.19 -6.48 -4.27
C ILE A 472 31.57 -7.11 -4.47
N THR A 473 32.45 -6.49 -5.27
CA THR A 473 33.74 -7.05 -5.72
C THR A 473 34.79 -7.02 -4.62
N ASP A 474 34.99 -5.87 -4.01
CA ASP A 474 36.14 -5.60 -3.14
C ASP A 474 35.76 -5.50 -1.65
N GLY A 475 34.44 -5.57 -1.34
CA GLY A 475 33.95 -5.34 0.02
C GLY A 475 34.15 -3.89 0.51
N LYS A 476 34.40 -2.96 -0.42
CA LYS A 476 34.72 -1.57 -0.11
C LYS A 476 33.52 -0.85 0.52
N VAL A 477 33.77 -0.15 1.61
CA VAL A 477 32.80 0.79 2.20
C VAL A 477 32.97 2.15 1.49
N THR A 478 31.90 2.63 0.87
CA THR A 478 31.92 3.94 0.19
C THR A 478 30.93 4.88 0.88
N THR A 479 31.43 6.04 1.33
CA THR A 479 30.59 7.12 1.84
C THR A 479 30.22 8.04 0.67
N LEU A 480 28.93 8.29 0.52
CA LEU A 480 28.33 9.18 -0.46
C LEU A 480 27.87 10.50 0.19
N ASP A 481 27.27 11.37 -0.63
CA ASP A 481 26.69 12.62 -0.12
C ASP A 481 25.64 12.34 0.98
N ARG A 482 25.44 13.32 1.87
CA ARG A 482 24.50 13.22 3.00
C ARG A 482 24.79 12.07 3.96
N ASN A 483 26.07 11.72 4.13
CA ASN A 483 26.54 10.63 4.99
C ASN A 483 25.96 9.25 4.66
N MET A 484 25.39 9.06 3.47
CA MET A 484 24.98 7.75 2.99
C MET A 484 26.20 6.84 2.87
N LYS A 485 26.02 5.54 3.14
CA LYS A 485 27.08 4.55 2.98
C LYS A 485 26.59 3.37 2.15
N VAL A 486 27.49 2.84 1.33
CA VAL A 486 27.29 1.54 0.67
C VAL A 486 28.35 0.61 1.19
N PHE A 487 27.94 -0.56 1.71
CA PHE A 487 28.85 -1.52 2.32
C PHE A 487 28.32 -2.95 2.22
N LYS A 488 29.22 -3.91 2.39
CA LYS A 488 28.90 -5.35 2.39
C LYS A 488 28.98 -5.91 3.81
N ASN A 489 27.97 -6.71 4.18
CA ASN A 489 27.97 -7.46 5.44
C ASN A 489 27.31 -8.82 5.22
N ASN A 490 27.93 -9.89 5.70
CA ASN A 490 27.43 -11.28 5.59
C ASN A 490 26.95 -11.67 4.19
N GLY A 491 27.71 -11.28 3.14
CA GLY A 491 27.38 -11.57 1.74
C GLY A 491 26.33 -10.68 1.09
N ASN A 492 25.64 -9.87 1.88
CA ASN A 492 24.64 -8.89 1.42
C ASN A 492 25.29 -7.51 1.25
N VAL A 493 24.73 -6.69 0.36
CA VAL A 493 25.09 -5.27 0.24
C VAL A 493 23.97 -4.40 0.77
N TYR A 494 24.35 -3.39 1.51
CA TYR A 494 23.44 -2.45 2.16
C TYR A 494 23.73 -1.02 1.71
N ILE A 495 22.65 -0.26 1.55
CA ILE A 495 22.70 1.20 1.40
C ILE A 495 22.16 1.79 2.70
N GLN A 496 23.03 2.42 3.49
CA GLN A 496 22.64 3.16 4.67
C GLN A 496 22.18 4.56 4.26
N LEU A 497 21.00 4.93 4.71
CA LEU A 497 20.38 6.23 4.48
C LEU A 497 20.90 7.30 5.46
N PRO A 498 20.62 8.59 5.23
CA PRO A 498 21.07 9.67 6.11
C PRO A 498 20.62 9.55 7.57
N ASN A 499 19.44 8.97 7.83
CA ASN A 499 18.93 8.70 9.18
C ASN A 499 19.47 7.43 9.84
N GLY A 500 20.37 6.71 9.17
CA GLY A 500 20.96 5.46 9.67
C GLY A 500 20.21 4.18 9.25
N ARG A 501 18.96 4.26 8.79
CA ARG A 501 18.21 3.11 8.28
C ARG A 501 18.89 2.52 7.05
N ILE A 502 18.65 1.24 6.79
CA ILE A 502 19.29 0.51 5.69
C ILE A 502 18.29 0.04 4.63
N ILE A 503 18.81 -0.16 3.41
CA ILE A 503 18.13 -0.90 2.34
C ILE A 503 19.00 -2.11 2.01
N GLY A 504 18.51 -3.32 2.28
CA GLY A 504 19.23 -4.56 2.07
C GLY A 504 19.06 -5.13 0.65
N TYR A 505 20.16 -5.67 0.10
CA TYR A 505 20.21 -6.39 -1.18
C TYR A 505 20.88 -7.73 -0.93
N VAL A 506 20.10 -8.81 -1.04
CA VAL A 506 20.55 -10.17 -0.66
C VAL A 506 21.40 -10.78 -1.75
N THR A 507 22.59 -11.25 -1.38
CA THR A 507 23.54 -11.97 -2.23
C THR A 507 23.74 -11.33 -3.62
N PRO A 508 24.06 -10.02 -3.71
CA PRO A 508 24.19 -9.38 -5.01
C PRO A 508 25.42 -9.89 -5.76
N ARG A 509 25.31 -9.91 -7.08
CA ARG A 509 26.39 -10.33 -7.99
C ARG A 509 26.47 -9.46 -9.23
N ILE A 510 27.60 -9.51 -9.90
CA ILE A 510 27.80 -8.91 -11.24
C ILE A 510 27.96 -10.06 -12.23
N LYS A 511 27.11 -10.08 -13.25
CA LYS A 511 27.20 -11.02 -14.37
C LYS A 511 27.10 -10.22 -15.67
N ASP A 512 28.06 -10.39 -16.58
CA ASP A 512 28.11 -9.70 -17.87
C ASP A 512 27.97 -8.16 -17.73
N GLY A 513 28.60 -7.58 -16.69
CA GLY A 513 28.53 -6.15 -16.35
C GLY A 513 27.22 -5.71 -15.68
N GLN A 514 26.20 -6.57 -15.65
CA GLN A 514 24.89 -6.30 -15.06
C GLN A 514 24.87 -6.71 -13.59
N VAL A 515 24.40 -5.80 -12.73
CA VAL A 515 24.17 -6.07 -11.31
C VAL A 515 22.83 -6.78 -11.13
N SER A 516 22.82 -7.86 -10.36
CA SER A 516 21.60 -8.57 -9.92
C SER A 516 21.72 -9.00 -8.47
N PHE A 517 20.58 -9.21 -7.83
CA PHE A 517 20.48 -9.66 -6.44
C PHE A 517 19.26 -10.59 -6.27
N LEU A 518 19.22 -11.39 -5.22
CA LEU A 518 18.03 -12.15 -4.88
C LEU A 518 16.98 -11.23 -4.27
N GLY A 519 15.79 -11.22 -4.83
CA GLY A 519 14.71 -10.35 -4.41
C GLY A 519 13.34 -10.85 -4.81
N LEU A 520 12.30 -10.32 -4.17
CA LEU A 520 10.92 -10.61 -4.54
C LEU A 520 10.58 -9.83 -5.84
N ASN A 521 10.38 -10.55 -6.92
CA ASN A 521 9.94 -9.96 -8.19
C ASN A 521 8.50 -9.44 -8.06
N GLN A 522 8.28 -8.18 -8.38
CA GLN A 522 6.98 -7.52 -8.19
C GLN A 522 5.89 -8.07 -9.12
N THR A 523 6.27 -8.61 -10.28
CA THR A 523 5.35 -9.17 -11.27
C THR A 523 5.05 -10.64 -10.99
N THR A 524 6.10 -11.48 -10.88
CA THR A 524 5.95 -12.93 -10.69
C THR A 524 5.63 -13.32 -9.25
N ARG A 525 5.88 -12.43 -8.28
CA ARG A 525 5.78 -12.68 -6.83
C ARG A 525 6.68 -13.81 -6.32
N LYS A 526 7.72 -14.16 -7.10
CA LYS A 526 8.71 -15.17 -6.75
C LYS A 526 9.98 -14.54 -6.17
N TRP A 527 10.66 -15.29 -5.32
CA TRP A 527 12.00 -14.97 -4.85
C TRP A 527 13.00 -15.44 -5.89
N GLU A 528 13.58 -14.51 -6.63
CA GLU A 528 14.42 -14.81 -7.80
C GLU A 528 15.46 -13.72 -8.06
N TRP A 529 16.39 -13.99 -8.99
CA TRP A 529 17.37 -13.00 -9.42
C TRP A 529 16.69 -11.81 -10.10
N THR A 530 16.91 -10.63 -9.54
CA THR A 530 16.34 -9.37 -10.02
C THR A 530 17.48 -8.43 -10.40
N ASN A 531 17.42 -7.86 -11.60
CA ASN A 531 18.41 -6.90 -12.08
C ASN A 531 18.20 -5.52 -11.42
N THR A 532 19.33 -4.80 -11.25
CA THR A 532 19.32 -3.41 -10.80
C THR A 532 20.41 -2.60 -11.48
N TRP A 533 20.29 -1.28 -11.41
CA TRP A 533 21.23 -0.31 -11.96
C TRP A 533 21.13 0.99 -11.18
N GLY A 534 22.02 1.95 -11.45
CA GLY A 534 22.14 3.19 -10.69
C GLY A 534 20.85 3.99 -10.56
N GLY A 535 20.07 4.11 -11.62
CA GLY A 535 18.77 4.77 -11.58
C GLY A 535 17.77 4.06 -10.65
N LYS A 536 17.69 2.73 -10.71
CA LYS A 536 16.80 1.96 -9.83
C LYS A 536 17.25 2.00 -8.37
N LEU A 537 18.54 1.98 -8.11
CA LEU A 537 19.09 2.17 -6.77
C LEU A 537 18.74 3.57 -6.23
N THR A 538 18.87 4.61 -7.10
CA THR A 538 18.51 5.99 -6.74
C THR A 538 17.02 6.13 -6.43
N GLU A 539 16.14 5.53 -7.24
CA GLU A 539 14.70 5.47 -6.97
C GLU A 539 14.42 4.88 -5.58
N ASN A 540 15.04 3.73 -5.28
CA ASN A 540 14.86 3.09 -3.97
C ASN A 540 15.31 4.00 -2.81
N VAL A 541 16.44 4.68 -2.94
CA VAL A 541 16.95 5.63 -1.95
C VAL A 541 16.00 6.81 -1.76
N VAL A 542 15.56 7.44 -2.85
CA VAL A 542 14.67 8.61 -2.79
C VAL A 542 13.32 8.24 -2.18
N GLN A 543 12.74 7.12 -2.59
CA GLN A 543 11.48 6.62 -2.02
C GLN A 543 11.60 6.27 -0.54
N ALA A 544 12.75 5.71 -0.14
CA ALA A 544 13.00 5.37 1.25
C ALA A 544 13.14 6.63 2.13
N ILE A 545 13.87 7.64 1.66
CA ILE A 545 14.01 8.93 2.37
C ILE A 545 12.65 9.65 2.44
N ALA A 546 11.86 9.65 1.36
CA ALA A 546 10.52 10.23 1.37
C ALA A 546 9.61 9.55 2.41
N ARG A 547 9.69 8.23 2.51
CA ARG A 547 8.99 7.47 3.56
C ARG A 547 9.47 7.85 4.96
N ASP A 548 10.76 8.07 5.15
CA ASP A 548 11.32 8.46 6.44
C ASP A 548 10.87 9.87 6.84
N CYS A 549 10.71 10.79 5.88
CA CYS A 549 10.09 12.09 6.13
C CYS A 549 8.64 11.95 6.62
N LEU A 550 7.86 11.04 6.04
CA LEU A 550 6.50 10.76 6.52
C LEU A 550 6.51 10.20 7.95
N CYS A 551 7.49 9.36 8.32
CA CYS A 551 7.63 8.86 9.69
C CYS A 551 7.82 10.00 10.70
N GLU A 552 8.61 11.01 10.37
CA GLU A 552 8.77 12.20 11.21
C GLU A 552 7.45 12.98 11.34
N THR A 553 6.69 13.10 10.24
CA THR A 553 5.34 13.69 10.32
C THR A 553 4.40 12.90 11.22
N LEU A 554 4.37 11.56 11.08
CA LEU A 554 3.53 10.71 11.93
C LEU A 554 3.89 10.84 13.43
N LYS A 555 5.20 10.98 13.73
CA LYS A 555 5.68 11.28 15.08
C LYS A 555 5.19 12.64 15.54
N GLY A 556 5.32 13.66 14.72
CA GLY A 556 4.84 15.01 15.03
C GLY A 556 3.32 15.08 15.22
N CYS A 557 2.53 14.26 14.48
CA CYS A 557 1.10 14.14 14.71
C CYS A 557 0.77 13.65 16.13
N ASP A 558 1.51 12.65 16.62
CA ASP A 558 1.36 12.18 18.01
C ASP A 558 1.69 13.31 19.01
N GLU A 559 2.77 14.06 18.78
CA GLU A 559 3.22 15.18 19.65
C GLU A 559 2.18 16.29 19.75
N ILE A 560 1.48 16.62 18.66
CA ILE A 560 0.41 17.63 18.66
C ILE A 560 -0.96 17.05 19.07
N GLY A 561 -1.04 15.75 19.39
CA GLY A 561 -2.29 15.06 19.76
C GLY A 561 -3.29 14.88 18.60
N ALA A 562 -2.83 14.95 17.35
CA ALA A 562 -3.64 14.64 16.17
C ALA A 562 -3.63 13.13 15.91
N LYS A 563 -4.77 12.46 16.06
CA LYS A 563 -4.85 11.00 15.93
C LYS A 563 -4.82 10.57 14.47
N THR A 564 -3.65 10.19 13.96
CA THR A 564 -3.53 9.61 12.62
C THR A 564 -4.33 8.32 12.54
N ILE A 565 -5.19 8.20 11.53
CA ILE A 565 -6.00 7.02 11.26
C ILE A 565 -5.61 6.33 9.94
N MET A 566 -5.01 7.09 9.05
CA MET A 566 -4.67 6.64 7.71
C MET A 566 -3.52 7.49 7.13
N HIS A 567 -2.76 6.90 6.23
CA HIS A 567 -1.82 7.63 5.37
C HIS A 567 -1.79 7.00 3.99
N VAL A 568 -1.55 7.80 2.95
CA VAL A 568 -1.53 7.35 1.55
C VAL A 568 -0.31 7.95 0.86
N HIS A 569 0.72 7.15 0.62
CA HIS A 569 2.02 7.57 0.07
C HIS A 569 2.73 8.61 0.96
N ASP A 570 2.51 9.88 0.72
CA ASP A 570 3.07 11.05 1.39
C ASP A 570 1.98 11.92 2.07
N GLU A 571 0.74 11.47 2.01
CA GLU A 571 -0.44 12.09 2.62
C GLU A 571 -0.71 11.50 4.00
N VAL A 572 -1.08 12.32 4.97
CA VAL A 572 -1.52 11.93 6.30
C VAL A 572 -2.95 12.41 6.57
N ILE A 573 -3.75 11.56 7.19
CA ILE A 573 -5.13 11.83 7.56
C ILE A 573 -5.30 11.61 9.06
N CYS A 574 -5.68 12.66 9.78
CA CYS A 574 -5.91 12.61 11.22
C CYS A 574 -7.36 12.93 11.57
N GLU A 575 -7.88 12.25 12.59
CA GLU A 575 -9.13 12.60 13.27
C GLU A 575 -8.83 13.57 14.42
N VAL A 576 -9.50 14.73 14.43
CA VAL A 576 -9.37 15.73 15.49
C VAL A 576 -10.76 16.18 15.96
N PRO A 577 -10.93 16.70 17.20
CA PRO A 577 -12.17 17.35 17.63
C PRO A 577 -12.55 18.48 16.66
N THR A 578 -13.83 18.59 16.32
CA THR A 578 -14.29 19.59 15.33
C THR A 578 -14.00 21.02 15.78
N GLU A 579 -14.05 21.28 17.08
CA GLU A 579 -13.72 22.60 17.68
C GLU A 579 -12.23 22.97 17.58
N GLU A 580 -11.35 21.96 17.43
CA GLU A 580 -9.90 22.17 17.33
C GLU A 580 -9.36 22.10 15.90
N LYS A 581 -10.20 21.78 14.91
CA LYS A 581 -9.78 21.41 13.55
C LYS A 581 -8.85 22.42 12.88
N GLU A 582 -9.17 23.73 12.97
CA GLU A 582 -8.35 24.78 12.35
C GLU A 582 -6.97 24.90 13.02
N THR A 583 -6.95 24.84 14.35
CA THR A 583 -5.69 24.90 15.12
C THR A 583 -4.82 23.69 14.84
N LYS A 584 -5.42 22.48 14.85
CA LYS A 584 -4.70 21.24 14.58
C LYS A 584 -4.23 21.14 13.14
N PHE A 585 -5.00 21.64 12.18
CA PHE A 585 -4.59 21.68 10.79
C PHE A 585 -3.36 22.57 10.58
N LYS A 586 -3.35 23.77 11.16
CA LYS A 586 -2.17 24.64 11.14
C LYS A 586 -0.95 23.97 11.77
N GLN A 587 -1.13 23.37 12.97
CA GLN A 587 -0.05 22.62 13.64
C GLN A 587 0.47 21.46 12.77
N LEU A 588 -0.40 20.76 12.03
CA LEU A 588 0.01 19.68 11.11
C LEU A 588 0.89 20.22 9.99
N LEU A 589 0.52 21.33 9.36
CA LEU A 589 1.35 21.96 8.31
C LEU A 589 2.70 22.44 8.88
N ASP A 590 2.72 22.98 10.10
CA ASP A 590 3.95 23.38 10.79
C ASP A 590 4.84 22.15 11.07
N VAL A 591 4.28 21.02 11.50
CA VAL A 591 4.99 19.75 11.67
C VAL A 591 5.63 19.28 10.35
N MET A 592 4.88 19.34 9.25
CA MET A 592 5.39 18.92 7.94
C MET A 592 6.47 19.84 7.38
N ALA A 593 6.46 21.11 7.76
CA ALA A 593 7.46 22.10 7.32
C ALA A 593 8.68 22.17 8.27
N LYS A 594 8.62 21.50 9.43
CA LYS A 594 9.71 21.53 10.43
C LYS A 594 10.97 20.90 9.86
N PRO A 595 12.16 21.52 10.02
CA PRO A 595 13.42 20.89 9.68
C PRO A 595 13.61 19.55 10.41
N ILE A 596 14.06 18.54 9.68
CA ILE A 596 14.32 17.20 10.21
C ILE A 596 15.77 17.12 10.67
N ASP A 597 16.05 16.59 11.86
CA ASP A 597 17.38 16.58 12.48
C ASP A 597 18.46 15.93 11.59
N TRP A 598 18.14 14.85 10.90
CA TRP A 598 19.07 14.18 9.99
C TRP A 598 19.10 14.80 8.57
N ALA A 599 18.22 15.77 8.27
CA ALA A 599 18.12 16.48 7.00
C ALA A 599 17.74 17.96 7.18
N PRO A 600 18.51 18.76 7.95
CA PRO A 600 18.09 20.09 8.40
C PRO A 600 17.93 21.10 7.25
N ASP A 601 18.57 20.87 6.11
CA ASP A 601 18.50 21.70 4.90
C ASP A 601 17.58 21.10 3.80
N LEU A 602 16.82 20.05 4.11
CA LEU A 602 15.76 19.55 3.25
C LEU A 602 14.49 20.39 3.46
N VAL A 603 14.17 21.21 2.48
CA VAL A 603 12.97 22.07 2.53
C VAL A 603 11.73 21.24 2.20
N LEU A 604 10.90 20.99 3.19
CA LEU A 604 9.62 20.29 3.05
C LEU A 604 8.46 21.28 3.19
N VAL A 605 7.38 21.03 2.48
CA VAL A 605 6.14 21.82 2.58
C VAL A 605 4.96 20.85 2.45
N GLY A 606 4.07 20.90 3.44
CA GLY A 606 2.77 20.25 3.39
C GLY A 606 1.72 21.19 2.82
N ASP A 607 0.75 20.63 2.11
CA ASP A 607 -0.48 21.30 1.67
C ASP A 607 -1.66 20.39 1.99
N GLY A 608 -2.85 20.96 2.17
CA GLY A 608 -3.98 20.14 2.55
C GLY A 608 -5.26 20.88 2.83
N PHE A 609 -6.20 20.20 3.50
CA PHE A 609 -7.54 20.73 3.75
C PHE A 609 -8.19 20.08 4.98
N ILE A 610 -9.29 20.67 5.43
CA ILE A 610 -10.18 20.14 6.47
C ILE A 610 -11.43 19.60 5.81
N SER A 611 -11.93 18.44 6.24
CA SER A 611 -13.10 17.82 5.64
C SER A 611 -13.87 16.93 6.61
N ASP A 612 -15.16 16.73 6.34
CA ASP A 612 -16.04 15.81 7.06
C ASP A 612 -16.10 14.41 6.42
N TYR A 613 -15.32 14.18 5.38
CA TYR A 613 -15.09 12.89 4.75
C TYR A 613 -13.75 12.90 3.98
N TYR A 614 -13.19 11.72 3.71
CA TYR A 614 -11.96 11.64 2.91
C TYR A 614 -12.25 11.90 1.43
N LYS A 615 -11.51 12.83 0.84
CA LYS A 615 -11.48 13.13 -0.59
C LYS A 615 -10.04 13.34 -1.04
N LYS A 616 -9.82 13.48 -2.31
CA LYS A 616 -8.53 13.88 -2.88
C LYS A 616 -8.72 15.24 -3.56
N ASP A 617 -7.74 16.12 -3.33
CA ASP A 617 -7.64 17.38 -4.10
C ASP A 617 -7.34 17.14 -5.57
#